data_9c5c70edff56a712ce7ac59878920375
#
_entry.id   9c5c70edff56a712ce7ac59878920375
#
_cell.length_a   1.000
_cell.length_b   1.000
_cell.length_c   1.000
_cell.angle_alpha   90.00
_cell.angle_beta   90.00
_cell.angle_gamma   90.00
#
_symmetry.space_group_name_H-M   'P 1'
#
loop_
_entity.id
_entity.type
_entity.pdbx_description
1 polymer ?
#
loop_
_entity_poly.entity_id
_entity_poly.type
_entity_poly.pdbx_seq_one_letter_code
_entity_poly.pdbx_strand_id
1 'polypeptide(L)'
;YLETKMQCVAGAFGAECEISARYPAWEYAADSKLRQCMIETYHDMFGRDMKVESIHAGVECGILSAKAGGLDCVSFGPDILDIHTPQERLDIASAKRTWDYLLEVLKRL
;
A
#
# COMPACT_ATOMS: atom_id res chain seq x y z
N TYR A 1 -18.93 10.23 -9.00
CA TYR A 1 -18.73 11.64 -9.34
C TYR A 1 -17.71 11.84 -10.47
N LEU A 2 -16.43 11.38 -10.33
CA LEU A 2 -15.41 11.52 -11.38
C LEU A 2 -15.77 10.75 -12.64
N GLU A 3 -16.18 9.50 -12.51
CA GLU A 3 -16.61 8.65 -13.63
C GLU A 3 -17.72 9.30 -14.45
N THR A 4 -18.74 9.84 -13.77
CA THR A 4 -19.86 10.54 -14.45
C THR A 4 -19.36 11.74 -15.22
N LYS A 5 -18.45 12.53 -14.64
CA LYS A 5 -17.84 13.66 -15.36
C LYS A 5 -17.06 13.24 -16.59
N MET A 6 -16.25 12.19 -16.47
CA MET A 6 -15.47 11.66 -17.59
C MET A 6 -16.40 11.18 -18.73
N GLN A 7 -17.47 10.46 -18.39
CA GLN A 7 -18.47 10.03 -19.37
C GLN A 7 -19.21 11.19 -20.03
N CYS A 8 -19.57 12.23 -19.27
CA CYS A 8 -20.18 13.43 -19.83
C CYS A 8 -19.26 14.16 -20.81
N VAL A 9 -17.99 14.32 -20.44
CA VAL A 9 -17.00 14.96 -21.33
C VAL A 9 -16.79 14.13 -22.58
N ALA A 10 -16.59 12.82 -22.47
CA ALA A 10 -16.42 11.94 -23.61
C ALA A 10 -17.64 12.03 -24.56
N GLY A 11 -18.85 11.95 -24.03
CA GLY A 11 -20.09 12.04 -24.80
C GLY A 11 -20.26 13.39 -25.50
N ALA A 12 -19.83 14.50 -24.89
CA ALA A 12 -19.85 15.83 -25.51
C ALA A 12 -18.97 15.92 -26.78
N PHE A 13 -17.94 15.07 -26.87
CA PHE A 13 -17.05 14.99 -28.04
C PHE A 13 -17.34 13.76 -28.93
N GLY A 14 -18.47 13.08 -28.71
CA GLY A 14 -18.85 11.90 -29.50
C GLY A 14 -17.95 10.67 -29.26
N ALA A 15 -17.26 10.60 -28.13
CA ALA A 15 -16.43 9.49 -27.72
C ALA A 15 -17.15 8.62 -26.67
N GLU A 16 -16.79 7.33 -26.60
CA GLU A 16 -17.22 6.44 -25.54
C GLU A 16 -16.19 6.41 -24.41
N CYS A 17 -16.67 6.33 -23.16
CA CYS A 17 -15.83 6.19 -21.98
C CYS A 17 -16.20 4.89 -21.25
N GLU A 18 -15.36 3.88 -21.38
CA GLU A 18 -15.47 2.62 -20.65
C GLU A 18 -14.73 2.72 -19.31
N ILE A 19 -15.38 2.25 -18.25
CA ILE A 19 -14.79 2.18 -16.90
C ILE A 19 -14.69 0.70 -16.52
N SER A 20 -13.47 0.22 -16.42
CA SER A 20 -13.15 -1.17 -16.10
C SER A 20 -12.23 -1.30 -14.90
N ALA A 21 -12.01 -2.54 -14.42
CA ALA A 21 -11.06 -2.87 -13.38
C ALA A 21 -11.22 -2.07 -12.07
N ARG A 22 -12.46 -1.90 -11.62
CA ARG A 22 -12.75 -1.23 -10.35
C ARG A 22 -12.25 -2.05 -9.17
N TYR A 23 -11.60 -1.38 -8.23
CA TYR A 23 -11.23 -1.96 -6.94
C TYR A 23 -11.47 -0.94 -5.81
N PRO A 24 -11.70 -1.41 -4.58
CA PRO A 24 -11.98 -0.53 -3.45
C PRO A 24 -10.76 0.31 -3.08
N ALA A 25 -11.00 1.52 -2.60
CA ALA A 25 -9.97 2.32 -1.98
C ALA A 25 -9.47 1.63 -0.70
N TRP A 26 -8.20 1.80 -0.40
CA TRP A 26 -7.63 1.45 0.89
C TRP A 26 -7.48 2.72 1.72
N GLU A 27 -8.43 2.95 2.59
CA GLU A 27 -8.47 4.15 3.42
C GLU A 27 -7.54 4.02 4.63
N TYR A 28 -7.01 5.15 5.06
CA TYR A 28 -6.18 5.21 6.26
C TYR A 28 -7.01 4.89 7.51
N ALA A 29 -6.66 3.80 8.20
CA ALA A 29 -7.26 3.41 9.45
C ALA A 29 -6.53 4.11 10.61
N ALA A 30 -7.18 5.07 11.28
CA ALA A 30 -6.56 5.83 12.38
C ALA A 30 -6.11 4.90 13.54
N ASP A 31 -6.92 3.90 13.87
CA ASP A 31 -6.76 3.02 15.03
C ASP A 31 -6.12 1.66 14.70
N SER A 32 -5.23 1.58 13.69
CA SER A 32 -4.55 0.35 13.32
C SER A 32 -3.58 -0.11 14.42
N LYS A 33 -3.90 -1.22 15.08
CA LYS A 33 -3.04 -1.85 16.09
C LYS A 33 -1.81 -2.48 15.45
N LEU A 34 -1.98 -3.05 14.26
CA LEU A 34 -0.87 -3.62 13.49
C LEU A 34 0.16 -2.54 13.16
N ARG A 35 -0.27 -1.40 12.63
CA ARG A 35 0.63 -0.29 12.32
C ARG A 35 1.35 0.23 13.56
N GLN A 36 0.66 0.36 14.69
CA GLN A 36 1.28 0.80 15.93
C GLN A 36 2.38 -0.16 16.39
N CYS A 37 2.09 -1.46 16.43
CA CYS A 37 3.09 -2.49 16.73
C CYS A 37 4.29 -2.42 15.79
N MET A 38 4.05 -2.22 14.50
CA MET A 38 5.11 -2.09 13.49
C MET A 38 5.99 -0.86 13.73
N ILE A 39 5.41 0.30 14.04
CA ILE A 39 6.15 1.54 14.34
C ILE A 39 7.06 1.34 15.55
N GLU A 40 6.53 0.81 16.64
CA GLU A 40 7.28 0.55 17.87
C GLU A 40 8.41 -0.45 17.64
N THR A 41 8.13 -1.55 16.94
CA THR A 41 9.13 -2.54 16.58
C THR A 41 10.26 -1.95 15.73
N TYR A 42 9.90 -1.10 14.77
CA TYR A 42 10.88 -0.45 13.91
C TYR A 42 11.79 0.49 14.70
N HIS A 43 11.20 1.28 15.60
CA HIS A 43 11.95 2.17 16.47
C HIS A 43 12.93 1.40 17.35
N ASP A 44 12.47 0.31 17.97
CA ASP A 44 13.31 -0.52 18.85
C ASP A 44 14.48 -1.19 18.11
N MET A 45 14.23 -1.66 16.88
CA MET A 45 15.25 -2.36 16.09
C MET A 45 16.28 -1.42 15.46
N PHE A 46 15.84 -0.23 15.03
CA PHE A 46 16.67 0.64 14.19
C PHE A 46 17.01 2.00 14.82
N GLY A 47 16.45 2.33 16.00
CA GLY A 47 16.70 3.60 16.72
C GLY A 47 16.24 4.84 15.96
N ARG A 48 15.27 4.70 15.07
CA ARG A 48 14.71 5.80 14.27
C ARG A 48 13.23 5.59 13.99
N ASP A 49 12.52 6.65 13.71
CA ASP A 49 11.08 6.58 13.44
C ASP A 49 10.79 6.00 12.06
N MET A 50 9.75 5.17 12.00
CA MET A 50 9.22 4.65 10.76
C MET A 50 8.45 5.76 10.03
N LYS A 51 8.72 5.91 8.73
CA LYS A 51 7.94 6.78 7.86
C LYS A 51 6.66 6.08 7.43
N VAL A 52 5.52 6.65 7.77
CA VAL A 52 4.19 6.19 7.33
C VAL A 52 3.67 7.15 6.28
N GLU A 53 3.36 6.64 5.11
CA GLU A 53 2.93 7.44 3.96
C GLU A 53 1.67 6.88 3.32
N SER A 54 0.92 7.76 2.69
CA SER A 54 -0.15 7.40 1.75
C SER A 54 0.36 7.58 0.33
N ILE A 55 0.02 6.66 -0.55
CA ILE A 55 0.43 6.72 -1.96
C ILE A 55 -0.80 6.64 -2.89
N HIS A 56 -0.70 7.25 -4.05
CA HIS A 56 -1.68 7.13 -5.12
C HIS A 56 -1.38 5.88 -5.96
N ALA A 57 -1.60 4.71 -5.36
CA ALA A 57 -1.43 3.43 -6.03
C ALA A 57 -2.50 2.44 -5.58
N GLY A 58 -2.89 1.55 -6.47
CA GLY A 58 -3.69 0.39 -6.11
C GLY A 58 -2.79 -0.65 -5.46
N VAL A 59 -3.15 -1.07 -4.26
CA VAL A 59 -2.46 -2.16 -3.55
C VAL A 59 -3.47 -3.20 -3.11
N GLU A 60 -3.02 -4.43 -3.01
CA GLU A 60 -3.85 -5.59 -2.65
C GLU A 60 -4.52 -5.45 -1.29
N CYS A 61 -3.94 -4.65 -0.39
CA CYS A 61 -4.51 -4.38 0.93
C CYS A 61 -5.93 -3.80 0.87
N GLY A 62 -6.24 -2.96 -0.12
CA GLY A 62 -7.60 -2.45 -0.32
C GLY A 62 -8.60 -3.57 -0.64
N ILE A 63 -8.21 -4.49 -1.52
CA ILE A 63 -9.04 -5.63 -1.92
C ILE A 63 -9.20 -6.60 -0.74
N LEU A 64 -8.10 -6.94 -0.06
CA LEU A 64 -8.12 -7.87 1.08
C LEU A 64 -8.94 -7.32 2.23
N SER A 65 -8.75 -6.05 2.60
CA SER A 65 -9.50 -5.39 3.66
C SER A 65 -11.00 -5.36 3.36
N ALA A 66 -11.38 -4.99 2.13
CA ALA A 66 -12.78 -4.96 1.73
C ALA A 66 -13.44 -6.35 1.77
N LYS A 67 -12.75 -7.39 1.27
CA LYS A 67 -13.26 -8.77 1.27
C LYS A 67 -13.34 -9.38 2.66
N ALA A 68 -12.44 -9.02 3.56
CA ALA A 68 -12.41 -9.53 4.94
C ALA A 68 -13.22 -8.69 5.93
N GLY A 69 -14.03 -7.74 5.46
CA GLY A 69 -14.90 -6.94 6.32
C GLY A 69 -14.16 -5.91 7.18
N GLY A 70 -13.03 -5.37 6.70
CA GLY A 70 -12.26 -4.34 7.40
C GLY A 70 -10.99 -4.90 8.08
N LEU A 71 -10.25 -5.75 7.39
CA LEU A 71 -8.98 -6.27 7.87
C LEU A 71 -7.98 -5.12 8.11
N ASP A 72 -7.33 -5.10 9.27
CA ASP A 72 -6.22 -4.20 9.56
C ASP A 72 -4.99 -4.61 8.73
N CYS A 73 -4.60 -3.76 7.80
CA CYS A 73 -3.55 -4.06 6.83
C CYS A 73 -2.48 -2.97 6.82
N VAL A 74 -1.24 -3.39 6.63
CA VAL A 74 -0.09 -2.52 6.38
C VAL A 74 0.69 -3.07 5.20
N SER A 75 1.09 -2.20 4.27
CA SER A 75 1.98 -2.54 3.16
C SER A 75 3.39 -2.02 3.46
N PHE A 76 4.38 -2.88 3.34
CA PHE A 76 5.79 -2.52 3.47
C PHE A 76 6.64 -3.50 2.67
N GLY A 77 7.87 -3.15 2.42
CA GLY A 77 8.77 -4.01 1.64
C GLY A 77 10.22 -3.54 1.66
N PRO A 78 11.10 -4.27 0.97
CA PRO A 78 12.47 -3.86 0.76
C PRO A 78 12.59 -2.67 -0.20
N ASP A 79 13.80 -2.11 -0.27
CA ASP A 79 14.12 -1.04 -1.21
C ASP A 79 14.20 -1.59 -2.63
N ILE A 80 13.29 -1.13 -3.48
CA ILE A 80 13.25 -1.47 -4.91
C ILE A 80 13.47 -0.18 -5.68
N LEU A 81 14.47 -0.18 -6.55
CA LEU A 81 14.83 0.94 -7.41
C LEU A 81 14.30 0.72 -8.83
N ASP A 82 13.96 1.81 -9.49
CA ASP A 82 13.48 1.80 -10.89
C ASP A 82 12.29 0.84 -11.11
N ILE A 83 11.37 0.78 -10.12
CA ILE A 83 10.22 -0.13 -10.12
C ILE A 83 9.36 0.06 -11.39
N HIS A 84 8.87 -1.05 -11.94
CA HIS A 84 8.10 -1.10 -13.19
C HIS A 84 8.87 -0.69 -14.45
N THR A 85 10.19 -0.80 -14.42
CA THR A 85 11.06 -0.58 -15.59
C THR A 85 11.95 -1.78 -15.88
N PRO A 86 12.55 -1.88 -17.08
CA PRO A 86 13.54 -2.93 -17.37
C PRO A 86 14.82 -2.85 -16.52
N GLN A 87 15.03 -1.77 -15.79
CA GLN A 87 16.17 -1.55 -14.90
C GLN A 87 15.82 -1.81 -13.43
N GLU A 88 14.66 -2.36 -13.14
CA GLU A 88 14.22 -2.65 -11.78
C GLU A 88 15.27 -3.48 -11.01
N ARG A 89 15.58 -3.05 -9.80
CA ARG A 89 16.61 -3.64 -8.95
C ARG A 89 16.14 -3.73 -7.50
N LEU A 90 16.43 -4.85 -6.87
CA LEU A 90 16.20 -5.05 -5.44
C LEU A 90 17.52 -4.85 -4.66
N ASP A 91 17.48 -4.05 -3.61
CA ASP A 91 18.56 -4.01 -2.61
C ASP A 91 18.48 -5.26 -1.72
N ILE A 92 19.43 -6.18 -1.92
CA ILE A 92 19.48 -7.46 -1.20
C ILE A 92 19.64 -7.26 0.32
N ALA A 93 20.42 -6.25 0.74
CA ALA A 93 20.61 -5.97 2.15
C ALA A 93 19.31 -5.45 2.79
N SER A 94 18.54 -4.65 2.06
CA SER A 94 17.21 -4.20 2.51
C SER A 94 16.21 -5.35 2.62
N ALA A 95 16.26 -6.31 1.70
CA ALA A 95 15.40 -7.51 1.76
C ALA A 95 15.66 -8.31 3.05
N LYS A 96 16.94 -8.47 3.44
CA LYS A 96 17.27 -9.11 4.72
C LYS A 96 16.77 -8.31 5.91
N ARG A 97 16.96 -7.01 5.93
CA ARG A 97 16.46 -6.14 7.01
C ARG A 97 14.94 -6.23 7.13
N THR A 98 14.23 -6.22 6.01
CA THR A 98 12.77 -6.35 5.95
C THR A 98 12.31 -7.70 6.50
N TRP A 99 13.01 -8.77 6.17
CA TRP A 99 12.72 -10.11 6.71
C TRP A 99 12.92 -10.17 8.22
N ASP A 100 14.07 -9.71 8.73
CA ASP A 100 14.36 -9.70 10.16
C ASP A 100 13.32 -8.86 10.92
N TYR A 101 12.91 -7.72 10.35
CA TYR A 101 11.86 -6.86 10.88
C TYR A 101 10.50 -7.56 10.91
N LEU A 102 10.10 -8.23 9.83
CA LEU A 102 8.85 -9.00 9.77
C LEU A 102 8.79 -10.06 10.88
N LEU A 103 9.87 -10.80 11.05
CA LEU A 103 9.94 -11.83 12.10
C LEU A 103 9.78 -11.23 13.50
N GLU A 104 10.35 -10.05 13.75
CA GLU A 104 10.22 -9.40 15.05
C GLU A 104 8.81 -8.83 15.29
N VAL A 105 8.17 -8.28 14.26
CA VAL A 105 6.76 -7.87 14.32
C VAL A 105 5.86 -9.06 14.66
N LEU A 106 6.05 -10.20 13.98
CA LEU A 106 5.24 -11.40 14.21
C LEU A 106 5.37 -11.99 15.63
N LYS A 107 6.50 -11.75 16.29
CA LYS A 107 6.67 -12.17 17.71
C LYS A 107 5.90 -11.28 18.68
N ARG A 108 5.57 -10.07 18.29
CA ARG A 108 4.91 -9.06 19.14
C ARG A 108 3.39 -9.00 18.94
N LEU A 109 2.88 -9.62 17.88
CA LEU A 109 1.46 -9.78 17.59
C LEU A 109 0.85 -10.99 18.34
#